data_ac9316be8f1dcb16a08af05331a51a3f
#
_entry.id   ac9316be8f1dcb16a08af05331a51a3f
#
_cell.length_a   1.000
_cell.length_b   1.000
_cell.length_c   1.000
_cell.angle_alpha   90.00
_cell.angle_beta   90.00
_cell.angle_gamma   90.00
#
_symmetry.space_group_name_H-M   'P 1'
#
loop_
_entity.id
_entity.type
_entity.pdbx_description
1 polymer ?
#
loop_
_entity_poly.entity_id
_entity_poly.type
_entity_poly.pdbx_seq_one_letter_code
_entity_poly.pdbx_strand_id
1 'polypeptide(L)'
;MGWQAKTKDIGPLNGPLLVFGGVYSNWQALEKLYAIAQEKQIPAHQIICTGDMVGYCAQPAEVLDFIQQWGIHVILGNVEIQLKEGEEDCGCNFDDGSRCDLFSRQWYPFAQSQVSQQHLEWLETLPEFLRFDYARKSCFVLHGGLENTSEFIFESTPEELKHTMLAQTQSDVIFGGHC
;
A
#
# COMPACT_ATOMS: atom_id res chain seq x y z
N MET A 1 12.29 -10.50 12.52
CA MET A 1 11.90 -11.53 11.54
C MET A 1 11.92 -10.87 10.18
N GLY A 2 12.47 -11.51 9.17
CA GLY A 2 12.59 -10.91 7.86
C GLY A 2 11.24 -10.76 7.15
N TRP A 3 11.22 -10.07 6.02
CA TRP A 3 10.04 -9.79 5.20
C TRP A 3 9.19 -11.02 4.87
N GLN A 4 9.78 -12.23 4.81
CA GLN A 4 9.06 -13.49 4.53
C GLN A 4 7.93 -13.77 5.54
N ALA A 5 8.14 -13.43 6.82
CA ALA A 5 7.12 -13.66 7.86
C ALA A 5 5.94 -12.68 7.77
N LYS A 6 6.11 -11.58 7.01
CA LYS A 6 5.11 -10.52 6.78
C LYS A 6 4.43 -10.66 5.42
N THR A 7 4.75 -11.73 4.67
CA THR A 7 4.21 -11.99 3.33
C THR A 7 3.01 -12.92 3.40
N LYS A 8 1.91 -12.51 2.77
CA LYS A 8 0.71 -13.34 2.57
C LYS A 8 0.65 -13.84 1.13
N ASP A 9 0.57 -15.14 0.96
CA ASP A 9 0.28 -15.75 -0.34
C ASP A 9 -1.23 -15.78 -0.56
N ILE A 10 -1.69 -15.21 -1.68
CA ILE A 10 -3.11 -15.14 -2.05
C ILE A 10 -3.46 -16.10 -3.19
N GLY A 11 -2.49 -16.92 -3.62
CA GLY A 11 -2.68 -17.94 -4.67
C GLY A 11 -2.82 -17.36 -6.08
N PRO A 12 -3.29 -18.16 -7.04
CA PRO A 12 -3.39 -17.73 -8.43
C PRO A 12 -4.59 -16.80 -8.67
N LEU A 13 -4.34 -15.69 -9.36
CA LEU A 13 -5.36 -14.75 -9.83
C LEU A 13 -5.59 -14.95 -11.33
N ASN A 14 -6.85 -14.89 -11.77
CA ASN A 14 -7.24 -15.14 -13.16
C ASN A 14 -8.28 -14.12 -13.64
N GLY A 15 -8.07 -13.57 -14.82
CA GLY A 15 -8.95 -12.55 -15.40
C GLY A 15 -8.38 -11.15 -15.26
N PRO A 16 -9.18 -10.10 -15.33
CA PRO A 16 -8.69 -8.73 -15.22
C PRO A 16 -8.19 -8.45 -13.79
N LEU A 17 -6.96 -7.94 -13.68
CA LEU A 17 -6.32 -7.57 -12.42
C LEU A 17 -6.25 -6.03 -12.33
N LEU A 18 -6.68 -5.47 -11.20
CA LEU A 18 -6.52 -4.06 -10.88
C LEU A 18 -5.53 -3.92 -9.73
N VAL A 19 -4.41 -3.23 -9.98
CA VAL A 19 -3.44 -2.86 -8.94
C VAL A 19 -3.40 -1.33 -8.87
N PHE A 20 -3.50 -0.77 -7.69
CA PHE A 20 -3.44 0.68 -7.49
C PHE A 20 -2.62 1.02 -6.24
N GLY A 21 -1.97 2.19 -6.27
CA GLY A 21 -1.22 2.77 -5.17
C GLY A 21 -2.03 3.76 -4.35
N GLY A 22 -1.37 4.50 -3.50
CA GLY A 22 -1.90 5.38 -2.48
C GLY A 22 -3.19 6.11 -2.79
N VAL A 23 -4.21 5.84 -2.00
CA VAL A 23 -5.49 6.57 -2.04
C VAL A 23 -5.36 7.91 -1.31
N TYR A 24 -4.48 7.98 -0.32
CA TYR A 24 -4.15 9.20 0.42
C TYR A 24 -5.37 9.91 1.02
N SER A 25 -6.31 9.17 1.63
CA SER A 25 -7.55 9.73 2.20
C SER A 25 -8.42 10.47 1.17
N ASN A 26 -8.26 10.19 -0.12
CA ASN A 26 -9.04 10.81 -1.20
C ASN A 26 -10.28 9.95 -1.52
N TRP A 27 -11.35 10.19 -0.76
CA TRP A 27 -12.61 9.47 -0.91
C TRP A 27 -13.17 9.53 -2.34
N GLN A 28 -13.15 10.72 -2.96
CA GLN A 28 -13.71 10.92 -4.29
C GLN A 28 -12.96 10.13 -5.37
N ALA A 29 -11.63 10.03 -5.23
CA ALA A 29 -10.84 9.21 -6.12
C ALA A 29 -11.14 7.72 -5.93
N LEU A 30 -11.32 7.26 -4.68
CA LEU A 30 -11.66 5.88 -4.35
C LEU A 30 -13.05 5.51 -4.87
N GLU A 31 -14.06 6.36 -4.69
CA GLU A 31 -15.41 6.17 -5.26
C GLU A 31 -15.34 6.00 -6.78
N LYS A 32 -14.54 6.84 -7.46
CA LYS A 32 -14.39 6.74 -8.91
C LYS A 32 -13.68 5.44 -9.32
N LEU A 33 -12.66 5.04 -8.58
CA LEU A 33 -11.96 3.77 -8.83
C LEU A 33 -12.90 2.57 -8.64
N TYR A 34 -13.70 2.58 -7.58
CA TYR A 34 -14.73 1.57 -7.35
C TYR A 34 -15.72 1.49 -8.50
N ALA A 35 -16.24 2.64 -8.96
CA ALA A 35 -17.17 2.67 -10.10
C ALA A 35 -16.55 2.07 -11.37
N ILE A 36 -15.27 2.35 -11.64
CA ILE A 36 -14.53 1.75 -12.76
C ILE A 36 -14.39 0.24 -12.60
N ALA A 37 -14.07 -0.23 -11.39
CA ALA A 37 -13.97 -1.67 -11.12
C ALA A 37 -15.32 -2.38 -11.37
N GLN A 38 -16.43 -1.76 -10.94
CA GLN A 38 -17.79 -2.29 -11.20
C GLN A 38 -18.12 -2.30 -12.70
N GLU A 39 -17.87 -1.20 -13.40
CA GLU A 39 -18.09 -1.09 -14.86
C GLU A 39 -17.31 -2.17 -15.64
N LYS A 40 -16.06 -2.40 -15.22
CA LYS A 40 -15.19 -3.42 -15.83
C LYS A 40 -15.41 -4.83 -15.29
N GLN A 41 -16.36 -5.01 -14.36
CA GLN A 41 -16.66 -6.28 -13.72
C GLN A 41 -15.43 -6.95 -13.07
N ILE A 42 -14.56 -6.17 -12.44
CA ILE A 42 -13.38 -6.66 -11.72
C ILE A 42 -13.83 -6.99 -10.28
N PRO A 43 -13.84 -8.25 -9.88
CA PRO A 43 -14.27 -8.62 -8.53
C PRO A 43 -13.19 -8.25 -7.48
N ALA A 44 -13.60 -8.06 -6.23
CA ALA A 44 -12.72 -7.62 -5.16
C ALA A 44 -11.45 -8.46 -4.99
N HIS A 45 -11.54 -9.79 -5.16
CA HIS A 45 -10.39 -10.70 -5.08
C HIS A 45 -9.39 -10.57 -6.24
N GLN A 46 -9.66 -9.74 -7.24
CA GLN A 46 -8.78 -9.37 -8.36
C GLN A 46 -8.28 -7.93 -8.22
N ILE A 47 -8.41 -7.33 -7.04
CA ILE A 47 -8.01 -5.94 -6.80
C ILE A 47 -6.99 -5.91 -5.66
N ILE A 48 -5.90 -5.18 -5.88
CA ILE A 48 -4.78 -5.04 -4.93
C ILE A 48 -4.50 -3.56 -4.71
N CYS A 49 -4.50 -3.15 -3.44
CA CYS A 49 -3.98 -1.85 -2.99
C CYS A 49 -2.56 -2.03 -2.43
N THR A 50 -1.62 -1.23 -2.90
CA THR A 50 -0.20 -1.30 -2.53
C THR A 50 0.16 -0.45 -1.32
N GLY A 51 -0.80 -0.11 -0.45
CA GLY A 51 -0.59 0.70 0.75
C GLY A 51 -0.88 2.18 0.56
N ASP A 52 -0.59 2.98 1.58
CA ASP A 52 -0.86 4.42 1.68
C ASP A 52 -2.33 4.77 1.38
N MET A 53 -3.22 4.05 2.05
CA MET A 53 -4.66 4.36 2.05
C MET A 53 -4.91 5.71 2.70
N VAL A 54 -4.16 6.02 3.75
CA VAL A 54 -4.21 7.25 4.53
C VAL A 54 -3.11 8.20 4.06
N GLY A 55 -3.39 9.50 4.07
CA GLY A 55 -2.43 10.54 3.72
C GLY A 55 -3.12 11.82 3.28
N TYR A 56 -2.40 12.84 3.04
CA TYR A 56 -2.64 14.16 2.44
C TYR A 56 -4.08 14.72 2.41
N CYS A 57 -5.09 13.90 2.11
CA CYS A 57 -6.48 14.33 1.92
C CYS A 57 -7.31 14.21 3.22
N ALA A 58 -8.59 14.57 3.16
CA ALA A 58 -9.37 14.92 4.36
C ALA A 58 -10.26 13.78 4.91
N GLN A 59 -10.28 12.60 4.29
CA GLN A 59 -11.28 11.57 4.60
C GLN A 59 -10.65 10.19 4.90
N PRO A 60 -9.72 10.13 5.90
CA PRO A 60 -9.04 8.86 6.21
C PRO A 60 -9.98 7.79 6.76
N ALA A 61 -10.94 8.15 7.62
CA ALA A 61 -11.85 7.19 8.21
C ALA A 61 -12.76 6.55 7.13
N GLU A 62 -13.35 7.38 6.27
CA GLU A 62 -14.23 6.91 5.19
C GLU A 62 -13.50 6.00 4.19
N VAL A 63 -12.24 6.31 3.90
CA VAL A 63 -11.40 5.49 3.02
C VAL A 63 -11.11 4.14 3.65
N LEU A 64 -10.71 4.11 4.93
CA LEU A 64 -10.40 2.87 5.64
C LEU A 64 -11.66 1.98 5.77
N ASP A 65 -12.79 2.56 6.20
CA ASP A 65 -14.07 1.86 6.30
C ASP A 65 -14.47 1.22 4.96
N PHE A 66 -14.36 1.99 3.90
CA PHE A 66 -14.76 1.52 2.58
C PHE A 66 -13.85 0.43 2.04
N ILE A 67 -12.52 0.57 2.13
CA ILE A 67 -11.57 -0.45 1.66
C ILE A 67 -11.76 -1.75 2.43
N GLN A 68 -11.97 -1.67 3.75
CA GLN A 68 -12.26 -2.82 4.58
C GLN A 68 -13.55 -3.52 4.13
N GLN A 69 -14.63 -2.76 3.87
CA GLN A 69 -15.91 -3.31 3.39
C GLN A 69 -15.82 -3.85 1.96
N TRP A 70 -15.03 -3.23 1.11
CA TRP A 70 -14.83 -3.69 -0.27
C TRP A 70 -14.17 -5.06 -0.34
N GLY A 71 -13.34 -5.40 0.67
CA GLY A 71 -12.74 -6.73 0.81
C GLY A 71 -11.70 -7.06 -0.24
N ILE A 72 -11.00 -6.05 -0.75
CA ILE A 72 -9.88 -6.19 -1.69
C ILE A 72 -8.62 -6.69 -0.96
N HIS A 73 -7.60 -7.06 -1.70
CA HIS A 73 -6.29 -7.33 -1.13
C HIS A 73 -5.56 -6.00 -0.85
N VAL A 74 -5.00 -5.88 0.34
CA VAL A 74 -4.29 -4.66 0.79
C VAL A 74 -3.00 -5.05 1.47
N ILE A 75 -1.95 -4.28 1.24
CA ILE A 75 -0.73 -4.29 2.07
C ILE A 75 -0.60 -2.97 2.83
N LEU A 76 0.18 -2.98 3.90
CA LEU A 76 0.51 -1.76 4.64
C LEU A 76 1.54 -0.93 3.85
N GLY A 77 1.29 0.39 3.74
CA GLY A 77 2.30 1.39 3.42
C GLY A 77 3.01 1.90 4.67
N ASN A 78 3.98 2.78 4.49
CA ASN A 78 4.69 3.38 5.63
C ASN A 78 3.72 4.14 6.55
N VAL A 79 2.74 4.85 6.00
CA VAL A 79 1.77 5.62 6.79
C VAL A 79 0.95 4.71 7.70
N GLU A 80 0.43 3.59 7.20
CA GLU A 80 -0.34 2.65 8.01
C GLU A 80 0.52 1.98 9.08
N ILE A 81 1.80 1.69 8.79
CA ILE A 81 2.74 1.15 9.78
C ILE A 81 2.93 2.14 10.92
N GLN A 82 3.22 3.41 10.62
CA GLN A 82 3.41 4.45 11.64
C GLN A 82 2.15 4.70 12.47
N LEU A 83 0.98 4.76 11.83
CA LEU A 83 -0.32 4.89 12.53
C LEU A 83 -0.54 3.74 13.53
N LYS A 84 -0.30 2.51 13.10
CA LYS A 84 -0.44 1.30 13.92
C LYS A 84 0.54 1.29 15.09
N GLU A 85 1.75 1.76 14.90
CA GLU A 85 2.81 1.83 15.93
C GLU A 85 2.66 3.06 16.84
N GLY A 86 1.79 4.00 16.49
CA GLY A 86 1.53 5.22 17.27
C GLY A 86 2.68 6.23 17.17
N GLU A 87 3.44 6.20 16.09
CA GLU A 87 4.57 7.10 15.87
C GLU A 87 4.12 8.54 15.56
N GLU A 88 5.02 9.50 15.79
CA GLU A 88 4.71 10.93 15.67
C GLU A 88 4.78 11.45 14.23
N ASP A 89 5.40 10.71 13.31
CA ASP A 89 5.54 11.09 11.89
C ASP A 89 5.07 9.99 10.92
N CYS A 90 4.88 10.35 9.66
CA CYS A 90 4.36 9.45 8.64
C CYS A 90 5.33 8.36 8.16
N GLY A 91 6.58 8.38 8.60
CA GLY A 91 7.62 7.47 8.09
C GLY A 91 7.94 7.64 6.61
N CYS A 92 7.61 8.80 6.00
CA CYS A 92 7.72 9.01 4.57
C CYS A 92 9.15 9.26 4.09
N ASN A 93 10.10 9.41 5.00
CA ASN A 93 11.52 9.61 4.73
C ASN A 93 11.84 10.83 3.83
N PHE A 94 11.06 11.90 3.97
CA PHE A 94 11.27 13.14 3.24
C PHE A 94 12.52 13.89 3.72
N ASP A 95 13.15 14.65 2.82
CA ASP A 95 14.23 15.58 3.19
C ASP A 95 13.71 16.62 4.19
N ASP A 96 14.44 16.82 5.29
CA ASP A 96 14.05 17.77 6.35
C ASP A 96 13.89 19.20 5.80
N GLY A 97 12.77 19.83 6.12
CA GLY A 97 12.39 21.15 5.62
C GLY A 97 11.90 21.19 4.17
N SER A 98 11.79 20.06 3.48
CA SER A 98 11.15 19.97 2.16
C SER A 98 9.65 20.31 2.26
N ARG A 99 9.02 20.61 1.11
CA ARG A 99 7.57 20.84 1.08
C ARG A 99 6.79 19.61 1.58
N CYS A 100 7.23 18.43 1.21
CA CYS A 100 6.59 17.19 1.62
C CYS A 100 6.69 16.98 3.13
N ASP A 101 7.87 17.23 3.71
CA ASP A 101 8.07 17.20 5.18
C ASP A 101 7.17 18.22 5.89
N LEU A 102 7.16 19.49 5.43
CA LEU A 102 6.32 20.52 6.05
C LEU A 102 4.82 20.21 5.96
N PHE A 103 4.36 19.59 4.86
CA PHE A 103 2.96 19.20 4.71
C PHE A 103 2.65 17.97 5.57
N SER A 104 3.56 17.00 5.68
CA SER A 104 3.34 15.80 6.51
C SER A 104 3.11 16.16 7.97
N ARG A 105 3.83 17.15 8.49
CA ARG A 105 3.65 17.68 9.86
C ARG A 105 2.26 18.28 10.11
N GLN A 106 1.48 18.53 9.07
CA GLN A 106 0.10 19.04 9.17
C GLN A 106 -0.94 17.94 8.97
N TRP A 107 -0.82 17.16 7.89
CA TRP A 107 -1.83 16.16 7.57
C TRP A 107 -1.74 14.90 8.43
N TYR A 108 -0.54 14.50 8.88
CA TYR A 108 -0.38 13.27 9.64
C TYR A 108 -1.05 13.31 11.03
N PRO A 109 -0.86 14.36 11.87
CA PRO A 109 -1.62 14.48 13.11
C PRO A 109 -3.14 14.57 12.90
N PHE A 110 -3.59 15.21 11.81
CA PHE A 110 -4.99 15.20 11.46
C PHE A 110 -5.48 13.78 11.16
N ALA A 111 -4.78 13.04 10.33
CA ALA A 111 -5.10 11.65 10.00
C ALA A 111 -5.15 10.79 11.27
N GLN A 112 -4.16 10.89 12.16
CA GLN A 112 -4.16 10.18 13.44
C GLN A 112 -5.42 10.47 14.27
N SER A 113 -5.89 11.71 14.28
CA SER A 113 -7.09 12.10 15.03
C SER A 113 -8.40 11.53 14.46
N GLN A 114 -8.41 11.09 13.22
CA GLN A 114 -9.58 10.54 12.52
C GLN A 114 -9.59 9.01 12.47
N VAL A 115 -8.44 8.37 12.68
CA VAL A 115 -8.32 6.90 12.67
C VAL A 115 -8.78 6.35 14.02
N SER A 116 -9.78 5.49 13.99
CA SER A 116 -10.35 4.87 15.19
C SER A 116 -9.53 3.66 15.66
N GLN A 117 -9.75 3.24 16.91
CA GLN A 117 -9.16 2.00 17.42
C GLN A 117 -9.53 0.76 16.57
N GLN A 118 -10.75 0.71 16.04
CA GLN A 118 -11.16 -0.39 15.14
C GLN A 118 -10.38 -0.39 13.83
N HIS A 119 -10.06 0.79 13.29
CA HIS A 119 -9.18 0.89 12.13
C HIS A 119 -7.78 0.36 12.45
N LEU A 120 -7.19 0.73 13.58
CA LEU A 120 -5.86 0.26 13.99
C LEU A 120 -5.85 -1.27 14.16
N GLU A 121 -6.85 -1.85 14.81
CA GLU A 121 -7.01 -3.30 14.95
C GLU A 121 -7.12 -4.00 13.59
N TRP A 122 -7.80 -3.40 12.62
CA TRP A 122 -7.85 -3.93 11.26
C TRP A 122 -6.48 -3.83 10.57
N LEU A 123 -5.79 -2.69 10.66
CA LEU A 123 -4.45 -2.51 10.11
C LEU A 123 -3.45 -3.56 10.64
N GLU A 124 -3.55 -3.95 11.91
CA GLU A 124 -2.73 -5.03 12.49
C GLU A 124 -2.91 -6.38 11.80
N THR A 125 -4.06 -6.61 11.16
CA THR A 125 -4.34 -7.86 10.43
C THR A 125 -3.78 -7.89 9.02
N LEU A 126 -3.36 -6.73 8.48
CA LEU A 126 -2.89 -6.61 7.11
C LEU A 126 -1.43 -7.06 6.97
N PRO A 127 -1.08 -7.71 5.85
CA PRO A 127 0.29 -8.05 5.53
C PRO A 127 1.06 -6.81 5.04
N GLU A 128 2.39 -6.86 5.13
CA GLU A 128 3.27 -5.87 4.49
C GLU A 128 3.60 -6.22 3.03
N PHE A 129 3.44 -7.50 2.67
CA PHE A 129 3.74 -8.00 1.33
C PHE A 129 2.67 -9.01 0.87
N LEU A 130 2.47 -9.09 -0.45
CA LEU A 130 1.67 -10.17 -1.04
C LEU A 130 2.48 -10.94 -2.08
N ARG A 131 2.14 -12.21 -2.21
CA ARG A 131 2.60 -13.08 -3.30
C ARG A 131 1.39 -13.68 -3.99
N PHE A 132 1.45 -13.79 -5.32
CA PHE A 132 0.42 -14.43 -6.13
C PHE A 132 0.96 -14.86 -7.50
N ASP A 133 0.27 -15.76 -8.16
CA ASP A 133 0.55 -16.12 -9.54
C ASP A 133 -0.43 -15.44 -10.49
N TYR A 134 0.06 -14.88 -11.59
CA TYR A 134 -0.75 -14.25 -12.63
C TYR A 134 -0.15 -14.46 -14.02
N ALA A 135 -0.95 -14.92 -14.97
CA ALA A 135 -0.52 -15.16 -16.38
C ALA A 135 0.78 -16.00 -16.48
N ARG A 136 0.91 -17.02 -15.64
CA ARG A 136 2.09 -17.90 -15.52
C ARG A 136 3.37 -17.19 -15.04
N LYS A 137 3.21 -16.09 -14.33
CA LYS A 137 4.27 -15.32 -13.70
C LYS A 137 4.09 -15.35 -12.19
N SER A 138 5.18 -15.49 -11.47
CA SER A 138 5.22 -15.26 -10.03
C SER A 138 5.27 -13.76 -9.77
N CYS A 139 4.31 -13.24 -9.03
CA CYS A 139 4.15 -11.82 -8.73
C CYS A 139 4.34 -11.54 -7.25
N PHE A 140 4.95 -10.41 -6.96
CA PHE A 140 5.16 -9.92 -5.59
C PHE A 140 4.69 -8.47 -5.47
N VAL A 141 4.10 -8.13 -4.32
CA VAL A 141 3.66 -6.76 -4.03
C VAL A 141 4.38 -6.28 -2.79
N LEU A 142 4.95 -5.11 -2.87
CA LEU A 142 5.54 -4.38 -1.76
C LEU A 142 5.14 -2.91 -1.85
N HIS A 143 5.30 -2.17 -0.76
CA HIS A 143 5.05 -0.74 -0.79
C HIS A 143 6.26 0.02 -1.35
N GLY A 144 7.40 -0.01 -0.67
CA GLY A 144 8.67 0.57 -1.11
C GLY A 144 9.74 -0.50 -1.34
N GLY A 145 10.63 -0.74 -0.37
CA GLY A 145 11.65 -1.78 -0.42
C GLY A 145 11.30 -3.02 0.40
N LEU A 146 12.16 -4.03 0.34
CA LEU A 146 12.01 -5.26 1.14
C LEU A 146 12.40 -5.05 2.61
N GLU A 147 13.41 -4.23 2.86
CA GLU A 147 13.92 -3.95 4.21
C GLU A 147 13.47 -2.58 4.73
N ASN A 148 13.12 -1.67 3.83
CA ASN A 148 12.65 -0.34 4.16
C ASN A 148 11.39 -0.02 3.35
N THR A 149 10.25 0.05 4.03
CA THR A 149 8.94 0.32 3.41
C THR A 149 8.87 1.71 2.75
N SER A 150 9.72 2.65 3.20
CA SER A 150 9.81 4.02 2.63
C SER A 150 10.92 4.17 1.60
N GLU A 151 11.43 3.08 1.04
CA GLU A 151 12.43 3.12 -0.03
C GLU A 151 11.78 3.48 -1.36
N PHE A 152 12.30 4.53 -2.00
CA PHE A 152 11.84 4.97 -3.34
C PHE A 152 12.47 4.10 -4.42
N ILE A 153 11.64 3.44 -5.21
CA ILE A 153 12.05 2.63 -6.37
C ILE A 153 11.52 3.27 -7.65
N PHE A 154 12.39 3.96 -8.36
CA PHE A 154 12.08 4.65 -9.61
C PHE A 154 12.64 3.91 -10.83
N GLU A 155 12.30 4.39 -12.03
CA GLU A 155 12.91 3.92 -13.27
C GLU A 155 14.45 4.09 -13.23
N SER A 156 14.92 5.20 -12.66
CA SER A 156 16.34 5.54 -12.50
C SER A 156 17.08 4.74 -11.42
N THR A 157 16.38 3.98 -10.56
CA THR A 157 17.00 3.11 -9.57
C THR A 157 17.89 2.06 -10.28
N PRO A 158 19.12 1.81 -9.78
CA PRO A 158 20.04 0.89 -10.42
C PRO A 158 19.42 -0.48 -10.70
N GLU A 159 19.62 -1.00 -11.92
CA GLU A 159 19.06 -2.29 -12.34
C GLU A 159 19.51 -3.43 -11.43
N GLU A 160 20.74 -3.39 -10.92
CA GLU A 160 21.28 -4.39 -9.99
C GLU A 160 20.42 -4.52 -8.74
N LEU A 161 19.93 -3.40 -8.16
CA LEU A 161 19.02 -3.42 -7.01
C LEU A 161 17.71 -4.07 -7.39
N LYS A 162 17.11 -3.68 -8.52
CA LYS A 162 15.86 -4.26 -9.02
C LYS A 162 15.98 -5.78 -9.25
N HIS A 163 17.08 -6.21 -9.88
CA HIS A 163 17.36 -7.64 -10.08
C HIS A 163 17.56 -8.39 -8.76
N THR A 164 18.24 -7.77 -7.79
CA THR A 164 18.40 -8.34 -6.45
C THR A 164 17.06 -8.57 -5.77
N MET A 165 16.15 -7.58 -5.83
CA MET A 165 14.80 -7.71 -5.27
C MET A 165 14.02 -8.85 -5.94
N LEU A 166 14.04 -8.96 -7.27
CA LEU A 166 13.40 -10.06 -7.99
C LEU A 166 13.98 -11.42 -7.59
N ALA A 167 15.30 -11.52 -7.46
CA ALA A 167 15.96 -12.75 -7.03
C ALA A 167 15.63 -13.15 -5.59
N GLN A 168 15.64 -12.19 -4.66
CA GLN A 168 15.31 -12.42 -3.26
C GLN A 168 13.86 -12.86 -3.07
N THR A 169 12.93 -12.23 -3.78
CA THR A 169 11.50 -12.58 -3.73
C THR A 169 11.16 -13.81 -4.57
N GLN A 170 12.08 -14.30 -5.41
CA GLN A 170 11.83 -15.36 -6.37
C GLN A 170 10.61 -15.05 -7.27
N SER A 171 10.50 -13.81 -7.72
CA SER A 171 9.36 -13.33 -8.49
C SER A 171 9.79 -12.90 -9.90
N ASP A 172 8.90 -13.06 -10.87
CA ASP A 172 9.07 -12.54 -12.24
C ASP A 172 8.68 -11.06 -12.34
N VAL A 173 7.77 -10.60 -11.45
CA VAL A 173 7.22 -9.24 -11.44
C VAL A 173 7.08 -8.75 -10.02
N ILE A 174 7.44 -7.49 -9.79
CA ILE A 174 7.19 -6.79 -8.52
C ILE A 174 6.32 -5.56 -8.80
N PHE A 175 5.27 -5.38 -8.00
CA PHE A 175 4.46 -4.17 -7.96
C PHE A 175 4.85 -3.36 -6.72
N GLY A 176 5.26 -2.11 -6.92
CA GLY A 176 5.57 -1.16 -5.86
C GLY A 176 4.51 -0.05 -5.75
N GLY A 177 4.45 0.63 -4.61
CA GLY A 177 3.44 1.66 -4.33
C GLY A 177 4.00 2.99 -3.82
N HIS A 178 5.17 2.98 -3.20
CA HIS A 178 5.76 4.19 -2.60
C HIS A 178 6.44 5.07 -3.65
N CYS A 179 5.91 6.29 -3.88
CA CYS A 179 6.51 7.29 -4.78
C CYS A 179 5.95 8.70 -4.51
#